data_4ab2aa0022c0c9bd7cdf41944669dab6
#
_entry.id   4ab2aa0022c0c9bd7cdf41944669dab6
#
_cell.length_a   1.000
_cell.length_b   1.000
_cell.length_c   1.000
_cell.angle_alpha   90.00
_cell.angle_beta   90.00
_cell.angle_gamma   90.00
#
_symmetry.space_group_name_H-M   'P 1'
#
loop_
_entity.id
_entity.type
_entity.pdbx_description
1 polymer ?
#
loop_
_entity_poly.entity_id
_entity_poly.type
_entity_poly.pdbx_seq_one_letter_code
_entity_poly.pdbx_strand_id
1 'polypeptide(L)'
;MNTQGLGRSLALRRVACAALLAGAWCGRPALAQGLLDEETTGVLVQAVEAAAELDLYNLRCRSDQSGRRIENLNKTLAGRFRITVIGVEDRYFPERSYRKAQERIQNAFLERLKAAGGCAEAKSSGLREALETRQRETLEAVEALP
;
A
#
# COMPACT_ATOMS: atom_id res chain seq x y z
N MET A 1 -9.42 -89.94 19.38
CA MET A 1 -8.50 -90.54 18.37
C MET A 1 -7.81 -89.34 17.70
N ASN A 2 -6.55 -89.21 18.13
CA ASN A 2 -5.36 -89.14 17.30
C ASN A 2 -5.29 -87.96 16.35
N THR A 3 -4.32 -87.24 16.19
CA THR A 3 -2.86 -87.19 16.56
C THR A 3 -2.31 -85.93 15.92
N GLN A 4 -1.57 -85.13 16.66
CA GLN A 4 -0.15 -84.83 16.45
C GLN A 4 0.30 -84.27 15.10
N GLY A 5 1.08 -83.27 15.19
CA GLY A 5 2.10 -82.85 14.26
C GLY A 5 2.36 -81.34 14.41
N LEU A 6 3.17 -80.95 15.32
CA LEU A 6 4.62 -80.72 15.32
C LEU A 6 5.17 -80.18 14.01
N GLY A 7 5.74 -79.04 14.07
CA GLY A 7 6.72 -78.62 13.08
C GLY A 7 7.06 -77.15 13.09
N ARG A 8 7.92 -76.71 14.01
CA ARG A 8 9.20 -75.99 13.75
C ARG A 8 9.10 -74.70 12.97
N SER A 9 9.28 -73.63 13.70
CA SER A 9 10.57 -72.93 13.88
C SER A 9 11.06 -72.07 12.72
N LEU A 10 11.51 -70.92 13.10
CA LEU A 10 12.47 -70.03 12.47
C LEU A 10 11.86 -69.11 11.39
N ALA A 11 11.98 -67.89 11.44
CA ALA A 11 13.07 -67.02 11.79
C ALA A 11 12.59 -65.56 11.86
N LEU A 12 13.01 -64.98 12.90
CA LEU A 12 13.34 -63.57 13.00
C LEU A 12 13.69 -62.93 11.67
N ARG A 13 12.93 -61.96 11.24
CA ARG A 13 13.47 -60.82 10.51
C ARG A 13 12.70 -59.59 10.95
N ARG A 14 13.27 -58.96 11.98
CA ARG A 14 13.00 -57.57 12.35
C ARG A 14 13.48 -56.71 11.17
N VAL A 15 12.57 -56.28 10.33
CA VAL A 15 12.82 -55.12 9.45
C VAL A 15 12.27 -53.94 10.18
N ALA A 16 13.14 -53.22 10.83
CA ALA A 16 12.87 -51.92 11.37
C ALA A 16 12.74 -50.93 10.17
N CYS A 17 11.54 -50.74 9.69
CA CYS A 17 11.26 -49.58 8.85
C CYS A 17 11.25 -48.34 9.72
N ALA A 18 12.41 -47.72 9.88
CA ALA A 18 12.52 -46.36 10.37
C ALA A 18 11.92 -45.45 9.29
N ALA A 19 10.62 -45.13 9.39
CA ALA A 19 9.98 -44.07 8.63
C ALA A 19 10.56 -42.75 9.13
N LEU A 20 11.57 -42.26 8.42
CA LEU A 20 12.02 -40.88 8.52
C LEU A 20 10.90 -40.00 7.98
N LEU A 21 10.05 -39.54 8.88
CA LEU A 21 9.15 -38.39 8.64
C LEU A 21 10.04 -37.15 8.48
N ALA A 22 10.60 -36.97 7.29
CA ALA A 22 11.13 -35.69 6.88
C ALA A 22 9.94 -34.73 6.77
N GLY A 23 9.60 -34.10 7.88
CA GLY A 23 8.69 -32.97 7.91
C GLY A 23 9.30 -31.87 7.05
N ALA A 24 8.90 -31.81 5.79
CA ALA A 24 9.09 -30.62 4.99
C ALA A 24 8.30 -29.50 5.65
N TRP A 25 8.94 -28.80 6.57
CA TRP A 25 8.51 -27.47 6.94
C TRP A 25 8.63 -26.62 5.67
N CYS A 26 7.54 -26.55 4.90
CA CYS A 26 7.33 -25.44 4.00
C CYS A 26 7.33 -24.18 4.85
N GLY A 27 8.52 -23.65 5.09
CA GLY A 27 8.68 -22.30 5.60
C GLY A 27 7.91 -21.39 4.64
N ARG A 28 6.69 -21.02 5.03
CA ARG A 28 6.05 -19.83 4.44
C ARG A 28 7.10 -18.74 4.60
N PRO A 29 7.52 -18.08 3.51
CA PRO A 29 8.28 -16.88 3.70
C PRO A 29 7.40 -16.02 4.61
N ALA A 30 7.85 -15.77 5.83
CA ALA A 30 7.33 -14.68 6.60
C ALA A 30 7.47 -13.50 5.66
N LEU A 31 6.34 -13.01 5.13
CA LEU A 31 6.30 -11.73 4.48
C LEU A 31 6.86 -10.80 5.53
N ALA A 32 8.17 -10.56 5.43
CA ALA A 32 8.77 -9.46 6.11
C ALA A 32 7.83 -8.30 5.79
N GLN A 33 7.17 -7.74 6.81
CA GLN A 33 6.56 -6.42 6.73
C GLN A 33 7.75 -5.46 6.61
N GLY A 34 8.52 -5.68 5.54
CA GLY A 34 9.61 -4.85 5.12
C GLY A 34 9.02 -3.51 4.72
N LEU A 35 9.74 -2.47 5.05
CA LEU A 35 9.59 -1.16 4.44
C LEU A 35 9.25 -1.38 2.96
N LEU A 36 8.20 -0.73 2.48
CA LEU A 36 7.87 -0.73 1.07
C LEU A 36 9.13 -0.29 0.30
N ASP A 37 9.36 -0.87 -0.88
CA ASP A 37 10.49 -0.48 -1.71
C ASP A 37 10.39 1.01 -2.11
N GLU A 38 11.50 1.57 -2.58
CA GLU A 38 11.59 3.00 -2.89
C GLU A 38 10.64 3.41 -4.02
N GLU A 39 10.45 2.55 -5.02
CA GLU A 39 9.53 2.81 -6.12
C GLU A 39 8.08 2.87 -5.63
N THR A 40 7.65 1.87 -4.88
CA THR A 40 6.31 1.84 -4.25
C THR A 40 6.10 3.05 -3.35
N THR A 41 7.06 3.38 -2.49
CA THR A 41 6.93 4.55 -1.60
C THR A 41 6.84 5.86 -2.38
N GLY A 42 7.58 5.99 -3.47
CA GLY A 42 7.51 7.15 -4.37
C GLY A 42 6.12 7.33 -4.97
N VAL A 43 5.51 6.25 -5.45
CA VAL A 43 4.14 6.28 -5.99
C VAL A 43 3.12 6.69 -4.91
N LEU A 44 3.23 6.13 -3.70
CA LEU A 44 2.33 6.48 -2.60
C LEU A 44 2.44 7.95 -2.18
N VAL A 45 3.65 8.49 -2.10
CA VAL A 45 3.90 9.91 -1.79
C VAL A 45 3.27 10.81 -2.85
N GLN A 46 3.49 10.52 -4.14
CA GLN A 46 2.91 11.30 -5.23
C GLN A 46 1.39 11.26 -5.24
N ALA A 47 0.78 10.11 -4.94
CA ALA A 47 -0.66 9.98 -4.88
C ALA A 47 -1.27 10.79 -3.72
N VAL A 48 -0.61 10.81 -2.55
CA VAL A 48 -1.04 11.64 -1.41
C VAL A 48 -0.95 13.12 -1.75
N GLU A 49 0.15 13.57 -2.35
CA GLU A 49 0.30 14.97 -2.76
C GLU A 49 -0.76 15.38 -3.79
N ALA A 50 -0.98 14.56 -4.83
CA ALA A 50 -1.94 14.86 -5.87
C ALA A 50 -3.39 14.93 -5.35
N ALA A 51 -3.77 14.01 -4.47
CA ALA A 51 -5.10 14.00 -3.85
C ALA A 51 -5.29 15.22 -2.94
N ALA A 52 -4.28 15.56 -2.12
CA ALA A 52 -4.33 16.72 -1.23
C ALA A 52 -4.43 18.03 -2.00
N GLU A 53 -3.63 18.22 -3.06
CA GLU A 53 -3.66 19.44 -3.88
C GLU A 53 -5.02 19.62 -4.58
N LEU A 54 -5.64 18.56 -5.09
CA LEU A 54 -6.95 18.66 -5.72
C LEU A 54 -8.06 18.96 -4.69
N ASP A 55 -7.99 18.39 -3.49
CA ASP A 55 -8.92 18.72 -2.41
C ASP A 55 -8.73 20.16 -1.92
N LEU A 56 -7.49 20.66 -1.84
CA LEU A 56 -7.20 22.07 -1.56
C LEU A 56 -7.78 23.02 -2.63
N TYR A 57 -7.65 22.65 -3.91
CA TYR A 57 -8.28 23.41 -4.98
C TYR A 57 -9.80 23.45 -4.85
N ASN A 58 -10.41 22.32 -4.59
CA ASN A 58 -11.86 22.20 -4.41
C ASN A 58 -12.33 23.01 -3.19
N LEU A 59 -11.61 22.95 -2.09
CA LEU A 59 -11.87 23.71 -0.88
C LEU A 59 -11.80 25.23 -1.15
N ARG A 60 -10.72 25.68 -1.79
CA ARG A 60 -10.43 27.12 -1.97
C ARG A 60 -11.24 27.76 -3.08
N CYS A 61 -11.40 27.07 -4.20
CA CYS A 61 -11.96 27.66 -5.42
C CYS A 61 -13.38 27.18 -5.76
N ARG A 62 -13.87 26.15 -5.06
CA ARG A 62 -15.21 25.57 -5.30
C ARG A 62 -16.07 25.44 -4.05
N SER A 63 -15.56 25.85 -2.90
CA SER A 63 -16.22 25.70 -1.59
C SER A 63 -16.61 24.24 -1.26
N ASP A 64 -15.90 23.26 -1.85
CA ASP A 64 -16.11 21.85 -1.58
C ASP A 64 -15.17 21.39 -0.46
N GLN A 65 -15.72 21.21 0.72
CA GLN A 65 -15.00 20.81 1.94
C GLN A 65 -14.97 19.30 2.14
N SER A 66 -15.41 18.51 1.15
CA SER A 66 -15.61 17.06 1.34
C SER A 66 -14.32 16.26 1.57
N GLY A 67 -13.18 16.74 1.07
CA GLY A 67 -11.89 16.01 1.16
C GLY A 67 -11.93 14.62 0.52
N ARG A 68 -12.78 14.41 -0.48
CA ARG A 68 -13.10 13.07 -1.03
C ARG A 68 -11.92 12.36 -1.63
N ARG A 69 -10.95 13.10 -2.20
CA ARG A 69 -9.79 12.49 -2.87
C ARG A 69 -8.89 11.84 -1.85
N ILE A 70 -8.58 12.57 -0.78
CA ILE A 70 -7.81 12.03 0.35
C ILE A 70 -8.56 10.90 1.05
N GLU A 71 -9.88 11.03 1.26
CA GLU A 71 -10.67 9.97 1.89
C GLU A 71 -10.68 8.68 1.07
N ASN A 72 -10.91 8.78 -0.24
CA ASN A 72 -10.92 7.61 -1.13
C ASN A 72 -9.54 6.97 -1.23
N LEU A 73 -8.48 7.78 -1.39
CA LEU A 73 -7.10 7.28 -1.38
C LEU A 73 -6.80 6.56 -0.07
N ASN A 74 -7.19 7.13 1.08
CA ASN A 74 -6.99 6.50 2.39
C ASN A 74 -7.66 5.12 2.49
N LYS A 75 -8.86 4.95 1.92
CA LYS A 75 -9.54 3.64 1.86
C LYS A 75 -8.75 2.65 1.01
N THR A 76 -8.26 3.07 -0.15
CA THR A 76 -7.44 2.24 -1.04
C THR A 76 -6.14 1.81 -0.35
N LEU A 77 -5.42 2.77 0.25
CA LEU A 77 -4.16 2.49 0.94
C LEU A 77 -4.34 1.56 2.15
N ALA A 78 -5.36 1.82 2.96
CA ALA A 78 -5.66 0.98 4.13
C ALA A 78 -6.06 -0.45 3.73
N GLY A 79 -6.84 -0.59 2.66
CA GLY A 79 -7.28 -1.90 2.17
C GLY A 79 -6.17 -2.74 1.56
N ARG A 80 -5.31 -2.14 0.73
CA ARG A 80 -4.27 -2.86 -0.02
C ARG A 80 -2.95 -2.97 0.70
N PHE A 81 -2.47 -1.87 1.27
CA PHE A 81 -1.12 -1.77 1.81
C PHE A 81 -1.08 -1.72 3.34
N ARG A 82 -2.24 -1.74 4.01
CA ARG A 82 -2.36 -1.66 5.47
C ARG A 82 -1.70 -0.39 6.05
N ILE A 83 -1.67 0.68 5.27
CA ILE A 83 -1.16 1.98 5.67
C ILE A 83 -2.21 3.05 5.40
N THR A 84 -2.25 4.09 6.22
CA THR A 84 -3.11 5.26 6.03
C THR A 84 -2.37 6.37 5.32
N VAL A 85 -3.08 7.38 4.81
CA VAL A 85 -2.47 8.62 4.28
C VAL A 85 -1.52 9.24 5.31
N ILE A 86 -1.96 9.39 6.56
CA ILE A 86 -1.10 9.90 7.65
C ILE A 86 0.13 9.01 7.84
N GLY A 87 -0.03 7.70 7.74
CA GLY A 87 1.08 6.76 7.85
C GLY A 87 2.10 6.90 6.70
N VAL A 88 1.66 7.25 5.49
CA VAL A 88 2.54 7.57 4.36
C VAL A 88 3.30 8.87 4.65
N GLU A 89 2.59 9.91 5.11
CA GLU A 89 3.18 11.22 5.42
C GLU A 89 4.22 11.14 6.54
N ASP A 90 3.96 10.37 7.60
CA ASP A 90 4.89 10.22 8.73
C ASP A 90 6.11 9.38 8.40
N ARG A 91 6.01 8.41 7.48
CA ARG A 91 7.08 7.44 7.22
C ARG A 91 7.90 7.73 5.98
N TYR A 92 7.25 8.22 4.91
CA TYR A 92 7.86 8.27 3.58
C TYR A 92 8.06 9.69 3.05
N PHE A 93 7.35 10.68 3.59
CA PHE A 93 7.64 12.07 3.24
C PHE A 93 8.98 12.52 3.83
N PRO A 94 9.68 13.45 3.15
CA PRO A 94 10.98 13.97 3.64
C PRO A 94 10.90 14.55 5.05
N GLU A 95 9.77 15.16 5.39
CA GLU A 95 9.53 15.82 6.67
C GLU A 95 9.39 14.82 7.82
N ARG A 96 9.08 13.55 7.55
CA ARG A 96 8.79 12.50 8.56
C ARG A 96 7.81 12.97 9.62
N SER A 97 6.82 13.75 9.21
CA SER A 97 5.79 14.35 10.05
C SER A 97 4.61 14.77 9.19
N TYR A 98 3.44 14.19 9.42
CA TYR A 98 2.24 14.51 8.65
C TYR A 98 1.91 16.01 8.70
N ARG A 99 2.10 16.67 9.86
CA ARG A 99 1.80 18.10 10.01
C ARG A 99 2.69 18.96 9.09
N LYS A 100 3.99 18.67 9.06
CA LYS A 100 4.94 19.38 8.21
C LYS A 100 4.72 19.06 6.73
N ALA A 101 4.40 17.82 6.41
CA ALA A 101 4.07 17.41 5.05
C ALA A 101 2.82 18.15 4.55
N GLN A 102 1.75 18.20 5.33
CA GLN A 102 0.53 18.96 5.03
C GLN A 102 0.81 20.45 4.85
N GLU A 103 1.59 21.05 5.74
CA GLU A 103 2.00 22.46 5.65
C GLU A 103 2.77 22.72 4.34
N ARG A 104 3.73 21.87 3.98
CA ARG A 104 4.47 21.99 2.73
C ARG A 104 3.54 21.87 1.51
N ILE A 105 2.67 20.86 1.47
CA ILE A 105 1.71 20.67 0.36
C ILE A 105 0.83 21.90 0.22
N GLN A 106 0.27 22.39 1.35
CA GLN A 106 -0.57 23.58 1.34
C GLN A 106 0.15 24.81 0.82
N ASN A 107 1.37 25.07 1.28
CA ASN A 107 2.16 26.21 0.85
C ASN A 107 2.51 26.12 -0.63
N ALA A 108 2.98 24.96 -1.10
CA ALA A 108 3.30 24.73 -2.52
C ALA A 108 2.06 24.92 -3.41
N PHE A 109 0.90 24.42 -2.97
CA PHE A 109 -0.36 24.64 -3.67
C PHE A 109 -0.75 26.11 -3.73
N LEU A 110 -0.65 26.85 -2.62
CA LEU A 110 -0.99 28.29 -2.56
C LEU A 110 -0.09 29.12 -3.49
N GLU A 111 1.20 28.84 -3.57
CA GLU A 111 2.11 29.49 -4.51
C GLU A 111 1.73 29.17 -5.96
N ARG A 112 1.37 27.93 -6.26
CA ARG A 112 0.90 27.52 -7.59
C ARG A 112 -0.41 28.22 -7.96
N LEU A 113 -1.37 28.30 -7.03
CA LEU A 113 -2.64 28.98 -7.22
C LEU A 113 -2.44 30.49 -7.46
N LYS A 114 -1.54 31.11 -6.71
CA LYS A 114 -1.15 32.53 -6.87
C LYS A 114 -0.51 32.77 -8.23
N ALA A 115 0.42 31.89 -8.66
CA ALA A 115 1.04 31.98 -9.97
C ALA A 115 0.04 31.82 -11.13
N ALA A 116 -1.04 31.08 -10.92
CA ALA A 116 -2.15 30.93 -11.88
C ALA A 116 -3.14 32.11 -11.88
N GLY A 117 -2.89 33.18 -11.09
CA GLY A 117 -3.80 34.34 -10.98
C GLY A 117 -4.94 34.16 -9.96
N GLY A 118 -4.84 33.19 -9.07
CA GLY A 118 -5.87 32.88 -8.08
C GLY A 118 -7.00 32.03 -8.64
N CYS A 119 -8.06 31.85 -7.85
CA CYS A 119 -9.19 30.99 -8.24
C CYS A 119 -9.95 31.47 -9.48
N ALA A 120 -9.99 32.77 -9.73
CA ALA A 120 -10.68 33.32 -10.90
C ALA A 120 -10.04 32.85 -12.21
N GLU A 121 -8.71 32.92 -12.27
CA GLU A 121 -7.93 32.56 -13.45
C GLU A 121 -7.54 31.07 -13.50
N ALA A 122 -7.64 30.37 -12.38
CA ALA A 122 -7.25 28.96 -12.29
C ALA A 122 -8.05 28.04 -13.24
N LYS A 123 -9.26 28.42 -13.60
CA LYS A 123 -10.07 27.67 -14.59
C LYS A 123 -9.54 27.88 -16.01
N SER A 124 -9.23 29.13 -16.39
CA SER A 124 -8.74 29.48 -17.72
C SER A 124 -7.27 29.09 -17.92
N SER A 125 -6.49 29.02 -16.85
CA SER A 125 -5.08 28.60 -16.87
C SER A 125 -4.86 27.10 -17.04
N GLY A 126 -5.93 26.28 -16.98
CA GLY A 126 -5.83 24.81 -17.03
C GLY A 126 -5.31 24.16 -15.73
N LEU A 127 -5.17 24.94 -14.64
CA LEU A 127 -4.68 24.40 -13.36
C LEU A 127 -5.56 23.27 -12.84
N ARG A 128 -6.88 23.43 -12.93
CA ARG A 128 -7.82 22.39 -12.47
C ARG A 128 -7.62 21.07 -13.22
N GLU A 129 -7.60 21.14 -14.54
CA GLU A 129 -7.44 19.98 -15.42
C GLU A 129 -6.11 19.27 -15.15
N ALA A 130 -5.05 20.06 -14.91
CA ALA A 130 -3.75 19.51 -14.56
C ALA A 130 -3.77 18.76 -13.20
N LEU A 131 -4.45 19.31 -12.20
CA LEU A 131 -4.61 18.67 -10.89
C LEU A 131 -5.47 17.39 -10.99
N GLU A 132 -6.57 17.43 -11.73
CA GLU A 132 -7.44 16.26 -11.94
C GLU A 132 -6.72 15.15 -12.71
N THR A 133 -5.93 15.51 -13.73
CA THR A 133 -5.13 14.55 -14.50
C THR A 133 -4.06 13.90 -13.62
N ARG A 134 -3.29 14.70 -12.90
CA ARG A 134 -2.26 14.20 -11.98
C ARG A 134 -2.85 13.25 -10.92
N GLN A 135 -3.97 13.63 -10.32
CA GLN A 135 -4.64 12.78 -9.31
C GLN A 135 -5.10 11.45 -9.91
N ARG A 136 -5.67 11.45 -11.11
CA ARG A 136 -6.09 10.23 -11.79
C ARG A 136 -4.90 9.34 -12.10
N GLU A 137 -3.84 9.87 -12.70
CA GLU A 137 -2.64 9.12 -13.09
C GLU A 137 -1.94 8.50 -11.86
N THR A 138 -1.84 9.25 -10.77
CA THR A 138 -1.23 8.72 -9.53
C THR A 138 -2.11 7.66 -8.86
N LEU A 139 -3.44 7.78 -8.93
CA LEU A 139 -4.34 6.75 -8.42
C LEU A 139 -4.24 5.46 -9.25
N GLU A 140 -4.22 5.56 -10.58
CA GLU A 140 -3.98 4.43 -11.48
C GLU A 140 -2.64 3.75 -11.18
N ALA A 141 -1.59 4.53 -10.93
CA ALA A 141 -0.28 3.99 -10.54
C ALA A 141 -0.35 3.23 -9.20
N VAL A 142 -1.08 3.76 -8.20
CA VAL A 142 -1.32 3.03 -6.92
C VAL A 142 -2.08 1.73 -7.15
N GLU A 143 -3.08 1.73 -8.03
CA GLU A 143 -3.87 0.54 -8.36
C GLU A 143 -3.07 -0.52 -9.13
N ALA A 144 -2.05 -0.10 -9.88
CA ALA A 144 -1.17 -1.01 -10.62
C ALA A 144 -0.07 -1.64 -9.74
N LEU A 145 0.19 -1.14 -8.54
CA LEU A 145 1.16 -1.74 -7.62
C LEU A 145 0.76 -3.17 -7.24
N PRO A 146 1.72 -4.08 -7.00
CA PRO A 146 1.45 -5.49 -6.69
C PRO A 146 0.79 -5.71 -5.33
#